data_d42c2f66dd073a8153533d84347d1c85
#
_entry.id   d42c2f66dd073a8153533d84347d1c85
#
_cell.length_a   1.000
_cell.length_b   1.000
_cell.length_c   1.000
_cell.angle_alpha   90.00
_cell.angle_beta   90.00
_cell.angle_gamma   90.00
#
_symmetry.space_group_name_H-M   'P 1'
#
loop_
_entity.id
_entity.type
_entity.pdbx_description
1 polymer ?
#
loop_
_entity_poly.entity_id
_entity_poly.type
_entity_poly.pdbx_seq_one_letter_code
_entity_poly.pdbx_strand_id
1 'polypeptide(L)'
;MVTSLDGLRMPLFLRVFEGEGMYKYTHETIVDSDIKSTFDWFEHEGSFRRLMPPWEVAEEVRADDSLEVGSQRVFRFPAPGAPFLKMTWVAEHTAYDPPNHFADKMVKGPFWSWNHNHDLTESGGKTTVRDEVTYQVPFGPLGNLADSILGGWLVKSRISRMFKARELRLQRDMKEHAKFSQLKRKKILVAGSSGLIGTQLVAFLDTGGHDVWRLVRRPAKEGLKELTWDPTQGLINPSEIEGFDIVIHLGGENIGDKRWSKKRKEAIIGSRRDSTILLSDTISSLSKKPEAFLVASAIGFYGNRGDEVLTEDSSQGEGFL
;
A
#
# COMPACT_ATOMS: atom_id res chain seq x y z
N MET A 1 -43.46 -0.50 44.91
CA MET A 1 -42.44 0.54 44.76
C MET A 1 -41.39 -0.03 43.82
N VAL A 2 -41.48 0.32 42.57
CA VAL A 2 -40.53 -0.08 41.53
C VAL A 2 -39.63 1.11 41.31
N THR A 3 -38.37 1.02 41.69
CA THR A 3 -37.38 2.05 41.45
C THR A 3 -36.77 1.83 40.08
N SER A 4 -36.98 2.78 39.18
CA SER A 4 -36.42 2.90 37.84
C SER A 4 -34.90 3.07 37.92
N LEU A 5 -34.20 2.29 37.14
CA LEU A 5 -32.77 2.46 36.83
C LEU A 5 -32.66 3.26 35.52
N ASP A 6 -33.02 4.54 35.55
CA ASP A 6 -32.71 5.48 34.49
C ASP A 6 -31.39 6.17 34.80
N GLY A 7 -30.35 5.90 34.07
CA GLY A 7 -29.10 6.66 34.23
C GLY A 7 -27.83 6.14 33.61
N LEU A 8 -27.84 5.06 32.81
CA LEU A 8 -26.68 4.69 32.02
C LEU A 8 -26.93 5.06 30.55
N ARG A 9 -26.46 6.25 30.16
CA ARG A 9 -26.30 6.59 28.73
C ARG A 9 -25.29 5.63 28.11
N MET A 10 -25.79 4.54 27.52
CA MET A 10 -24.99 3.74 26.60
C MET A 10 -24.59 4.60 25.40
N PRO A 11 -23.33 4.51 24.96
CA PRO A 11 -22.90 5.28 23.79
C PRO A 11 -23.72 4.89 22.58
N LEU A 12 -23.93 5.86 21.68
CA LEU A 12 -24.83 5.90 20.51
C LEU A 12 -24.56 4.85 19.42
N PHE A 13 -23.88 3.74 19.72
CA PHE A 13 -23.42 2.71 18.80
C PHE A 13 -24.30 1.45 18.71
N LEU A 14 -25.48 1.44 19.33
CA LEU A 14 -26.41 0.32 19.32
C LEU A 14 -27.67 0.64 18.50
N ARG A 15 -27.53 0.79 17.20
CA ARG A 15 -28.55 0.70 16.15
C ARG A 15 -27.79 0.44 14.85
N VAL A 16 -27.99 -0.62 14.14
CA VAL A 16 -29.16 -1.08 13.40
C VAL A 16 -29.00 -2.56 13.08
N PHE A 17 -29.92 -3.42 13.50
CA PHE A 17 -30.16 -4.71 12.89
C PHE A 17 -31.12 -4.45 11.72
N GLU A 18 -30.62 -4.33 10.50
CA GLU A 18 -31.46 -4.36 9.30
C GLU A 18 -31.32 -5.76 8.68
N GLY A 19 -32.29 -6.61 8.94
CA GLY A 19 -32.32 -8.00 8.50
C GLY A 19 -31.59 -8.96 9.46
N GLU A 20 -32.04 -10.20 9.54
CA GLU A 20 -31.44 -11.19 10.42
C GLU A 20 -29.96 -11.41 10.10
N GLY A 21 -29.07 -10.89 10.94
CA GLY A 21 -27.64 -11.17 10.90
C GLY A 21 -26.76 -10.30 10.01
N MET A 22 -27.24 -9.13 9.54
CA MET A 22 -26.44 -8.18 8.77
C MET A 22 -25.87 -7.10 9.71
N TYR A 23 -24.57 -6.86 9.59
CA TYR A 23 -23.86 -5.81 10.34
C TYR A 23 -23.52 -4.64 9.44
N LYS A 24 -23.54 -3.44 10.02
CA LYS A 24 -23.17 -2.20 9.34
C LYS A 24 -22.04 -1.51 10.10
N TYR A 25 -21.03 -1.06 9.37
CA TYR A 25 -19.96 -0.23 9.88
C TYR A 25 -19.80 1.00 8.98
N THR A 26 -19.70 2.18 9.60
CA THR A 26 -19.48 3.44 8.87
C THR A 26 -18.25 4.14 9.43
N HIS A 27 -17.45 4.72 8.54
CA HIS A 27 -16.28 5.53 8.87
C HIS A 27 -16.23 6.76 7.98
N GLU A 28 -15.86 7.90 8.54
CA GLU A 28 -15.71 9.15 7.80
C GLU A 28 -14.27 9.65 7.91
N THR A 29 -13.67 9.93 6.76
CA THR A 29 -12.34 10.51 6.64
C THR A 29 -12.46 11.89 6.02
N ILE A 30 -11.99 12.91 6.72
CA ILE A 30 -11.94 14.28 6.18
C ILE A 30 -10.53 14.52 5.63
N VAL A 31 -10.47 14.92 4.36
CA VAL A 31 -9.24 15.19 3.63
C VAL A 31 -9.19 16.67 3.25
N ASP A 32 -8.05 17.30 3.45
CA ASP A 32 -7.82 18.71 3.10
C ASP A 32 -7.43 18.82 1.62
N SER A 33 -8.38 18.52 0.75
CA SER A 33 -8.26 18.49 -0.70
C SER A 33 -9.64 18.55 -1.35
N ASP A 34 -9.71 19.02 -2.60
CA ASP A 34 -10.93 18.97 -3.40
C ASP A 34 -11.36 17.54 -3.73
N ILE A 35 -12.64 17.39 -4.09
CA ILE A 35 -13.24 16.07 -4.34
C ILE A 35 -12.61 15.36 -5.54
N LYS A 36 -12.28 16.11 -6.59
CA LYS A 36 -11.69 15.54 -7.80
C LYS A 36 -10.31 14.95 -7.52
N SER A 37 -9.42 15.73 -6.90
CA SER A 37 -8.08 15.26 -6.51
C SER A 37 -8.14 14.08 -5.55
N THR A 38 -9.14 14.06 -4.65
CA THR A 38 -9.34 12.94 -3.71
C THR A 38 -9.84 11.70 -4.44
N PHE A 39 -10.76 11.84 -5.39
CA PHE A 39 -11.27 10.72 -6.20
C PHE A 39 -10.17 10.16 -7.13
N ASP A 40 -9.45 11.04 -7.84
CA ASP A 40 -8.30 10.67 -8.70
C ASP A 40 -7.28 9.81 -7.94
N TRP A 41 -7.04 10.10 -6.64
CA TRP A 41 -6.16 9.29 -5.79
C TRP A 41 -6.64 7.83 -5.67
N PHE A 42 -7.96 7.59 -5.57
CA PHE A 42 -8.52 6.23 -5.51
C PHE A 42 -8.43 5.50 -6.85
N GLU A 43 -8.46 6.21 -7.97
CA GLU A 43 -8.37 5.63 -9.33
C GLU A 43 -6.98 5.08 -9.65
N HIS A 44 -5.95 5.52 -8.93
CA HIS A 44 -4.61 4.99 -9.14
C HIS A 44 -4.44 3.56 -8.65
N GLU A 45 -3.70 2.72 -9.40
CA GLU A 45 -3.38 1.32 -9.05
C GLU A 45 -2.79 1.20 -7.63
N GLY A 46 -1.93 2.16 -7.26
CA GLY A 46 -1.26 2.22 -5.97
C GLY A 46 -2.18 2.42 -4.77
N SER A 47 -3.40 2.95 -4.96
CA SER A 47 -4.31 3.31 -3.87
C SER A 47 -4.65 2.12 -2.96
N PHE A 48 -4.95 0.96 -3.54
CA PHE A 48 -5.22 -0.25 -2.78
C PHE A 48 -4.03 -0.64 -1.89
N ARG A 49 -2.80 -0.60 -2.43
CA ARG A 49 -1.59 -0.89 -1.66
C ARG A 49 -1.37 0.13 -0.54
N ARG A 50 -1.68 1.40 -0.79
CA ARG A 50 -1.61 2.46 0.22
C ARG A 50 -2.63 2.27 1.33
N LEU A 51 -3.84 1.83 1.01
CA LEU A 51 -4.91 1.57 1.97
C LEU A 51 -4.74 0.26 2.75
N MET A 52 -3.86 -0.64 2.30
CA MET A 52 -3.59 -1.89 3.02
C MET A 52 -2.79 -1.60 4.29
N PRO A 53 -3.32 -1.94 5.49
CA PRO A 53 -2.60 -1.74 6.72
C PRO A 53 -1.29 -2.54 6.77
N PRO A 54 -0.24 -2.05 7.44
CA PRO A 54 1.08 -2.70 7.44
C PRO A 54 1.12 -4.06 8.15
N TRP A 55 0.11 -4.37 8.96
CA TRP A 55 -0.01 -5.68 9.64
C TRP A 55 -0.81 -6.70 8.83
N GLU A 56 -1.44 -6.29 7.73
CA GLU A 56 -2.15 -7.21 6.83
C GLU A 56 -1.18 -7.71 5.76
N VAL A 57 -0.88 -9.00 5.82
CA VAL A 57 -0.03 -9.67 4.83
C VAL A 57 -0.93 -10.15 3.70
N ALA A 58 -1.20 -9.27 2.73
CA ALA A 58 -1.98 -9.62 1.54
C ALA A 58 -1.06 -9.72 0.32
N GLU A 59 -1.19 -10.80 -0.43
CA GLU A 59 -0.57 -11.02 -1.73
C GLU A 59 -1.58 -10.70 -2.82
N GLU A 60 -1.35 -9.64 -3.57
CA GLU A 60 -2.16 -9.34 -4.75
C GLU A 60 -1.84 -10.35 -5.86
N VAL A 61 -2.88 -11.02 -6.35
CA VAL A 61 -2.78 -12.06 -7.37
C VAL A 61 -3.10 -11.50 -8.74
N ARG A 62 -4.14 -10.65 -8.80
CA ARG A 62 -4.63 -9.98 -10.00
C ARG A 62 -5.36 -8.71 -9.60
N ALA A 63 -5.21 -7.66 -10.39
CA ALA A 63 -6.03 -6.48 -10.35
C ALA A 63 -6.40 -6.07 -11.79
N ASP A 64 -7.63 -5.65 -11.97
CA ASP A 64 -8.01 -4.84 -13.11
C ASP A 64 -7.80 -3.38 -12.66
N ASP A 65 -7.00 -2.62 -13.40
CA ASP A 65 -6.53 -1.27 -12.98
C ASP A 65 -7.62 -0.21 -13.24
N SER A 66 -8.82 -0.44 -12.70
CA SER A 66 -9.99 0.42 -12.87
C SER A 66 -10.93 0.28 -11.67
N LEU A 67 -11.70 1.35 -11.39
CA LEU A 67 -12.83 1.33 -10.47
C LEU A 67 -14.17 1.13 -11.21
N GLU A 68 -14.17 0.99 -12.53
CA GLU A 68 -15.38 0.78 -13.32
C GLU A 68 -16.12 -0.49 -12.92
N VAL A 69 -17.42 -0.48 -13.12
CA VAL A 69 -18.30 -1.63 -12.80
C VAL A 69 -17.83 -2.90 -13.49
N GLY A 70 -17.69 -3.97 -12.71
CA GLY A 70 -17.24 -5.28 -13.18
C GLY A 70 -15.75 -5.51 -13.08
N SER A 71 -14.92 -4.47 -12.85
CA SER A 71 -13.49 -4.65 -12.58
C SER A 71 -13.28 -5.38 -11.27
N GLN A 72 -12.27 -6.25 -11.25
CA GLN A 72 -12.03 -7.15 -10.13
C GLN A 72 -10.61 -6.99 -9.58
N ARG A 73 -10.50 -7.19 -8.26
CA ARG A 73 -9.22 -7.33 -7.57
C ARG A 73 -9.20 -8.64 -6.77
N VAL A 74 -8.16 -9.42 -6.97
CA VAL A 74 -7.97 -10.72 -6.33
C VAL A 74 -6.74 -10.67 -5.44
N PHE A 75 -6.90 -10.96 -4.17
CA PHE A 75 -5.79 -11.07 -3.23
C PHE A 75 -5.93 -12.27 -2.30
N ARG A 76 -4.80 -12.72 -1.75
CA ARG A 76 -4.70 -13.83 -0.79
C ARG A 76 -4.14 -13.31 0.52
N PHE A 77 -4.67 -13.83 1.60
CA PHE A 77 -4.20 -13.51 2.95
C PHE A 77 -4.23 -14.77 3.84
N PRO A 78 -3.40 -14.82 4.90
CA PRO A 78 -3.39 -15.92 5.82
C PRO A 78 -4.74 -16.07 6.52
N ALA A 79 -5.22 -17.32 6.66
CA ALA A 79 -6.45 -17.58 7.39
C ALA A 79 -6.26 -17.27 8.89
N PRO A 80 -7.23 -16.61 9.55
CA PRO A 80 -7.19 -16.37 10.98
C PRO A 80 -7.00 -17.69 11.77
N GLY A 81 -6.01 -17.74 12.65
CA GLY A 81 -5.68 -18.94 13.45
C GLY A 81 -4.97 -20.07 12.70
N ALA A 82 -4.83 -19.98 11.37
CA ALA A 82 -4.13 -20.96 10.54
C ALA A 82 -3.30 -20.27 9.44
N PRO A 83 -2.19 -19.59 9.79
CA PRO A 83 -1.46 -18.75 8.85
C PRO A 83 -0.82 -19.49 7.67
N PHE A 84 -0.70 -20.81 7.75
CA PHE A 84 -0.26 -21.69 6.67
C PHE A 84 -1.34 -21.92 5.59
N LEU A 85 -2.61 -21.66 5.90
CA LEU A 85 -3.70 -21.67 4.94
C LEU A 85 -3.92 -20.27 4.38
N LYS A 86 -3.99 -20.17 3.05
CA LYS A 86 -4.29 -18.90 2.37
C LYS A 86 -5.76 -18.85 1.97
N MET A 87 -6.43 -17.77 2.33
CA MET A 87 -7.78 -17.44 1.89
C MET A 87 -7.71 -16.50 0.71
N THR A 88 -8.59 -16.70 -0.27
CA THR A 88 -8.71 -15.81 -1.43
C THR A 88 -9.86 -14.85 -1.20
N TRP A 89 -9.63 -13.57 -1.47
CA TRP A 89 -10.65 -12.54 -1.57
C TRP A 89 -10.75 -12.08 -3.02
N VAL A 90 -11.96 -12.03 -3.55
CA VAL A 90 -12.27 -11.44 -4.85
C VAL A 90 -13.24 -10.30 -4.58
N ALA A 91 -12.80 -9.08 -4.79
CA ALA A 91 -13.64 -7.88 -4.82
C ALA A 91 -14.01 -7.54 -6.27
N GLU A 92 -15.24 -7.08 -6.49
CA GLU A 92 -15.75 -6.64 -7.78
C GLU A 92 -16.47 -5.32 -7.61
N HIS A 93 -16.12 -4.33 -8.42
CA HIS A 93 -16.78 -3.02 -8.38
C HIS A 93 -18.21 -3.12 -8.91
N THR A 94 -19.15 -2.49 -8.18
CA THR A 94 -20.60 -2.56 -8.46
C THR A 94 -21.21 -1.21 -8.80
N ALA A 95 -20.52 -0.12 -8.49
CA ALA A 95 -20.90 1.25 -8.84
C ALA A 95 -19.66 2.09 -9.12
N TYR A 96 -19.79 3.06 -10.03
CA TYR A 96 -18.77 4.02 -10.40
C TYR A 96 -19.42 5.30 -10.91
N ASP A 97 -19.37 6.37 -10.12
CA ASP A 97 -19.95 7.68 -10.42
C ASP A 97 -18.97 8.79 -9.97
N PRO A 98 -17.90 9.02 -10.75
CA PRO A 98 -16.89 10.01 -10.39
C PRO A 98 -17.43 11.45 -10.47
N PRO A 99 -17.03 12.33 -9.55
CA PRO A 99 -16.08 12.09 -8.44
C PRO A 99 -16.78 11.77 -7.11
N ASN A 100 -18.05 11.32 -7.11
CA ASN A 100 -18.88 11.29 -5.92
C ASN A 100 -19.02 9.91 -5.27
N HIS A 101 -18.94 8.83 -6.06
CA HIS A 101 -19.26 7.51 -5.55
C HIS A 101 -18.56 6.38 -6.31
N PHE A 102 -18.16 5.36 -5.59
CA PHE A 102 -17.85 4.02 -6.11
C PHE A 102 -18.15 2.98 -5.05
N ALA A 103 -18.36 1.74 -5.47
CA ALA A 103 -18.67 0.66 -4.55
C ALA A 103 -18.09 -0.68 -5.04
N ASP A 104 -17.82 -1.56 -4.09
CA ASP A 104 -17.40 -2.92 -4.35
C ASP A 104 -18.15 -3.94 -3.49
N LYS A 105 -18.21 -5.17 -3.97
CA LYS A 105 -18.70 -6.33 -3.22
C LYS A 105 -17.67 -7.44 -3.20
N MET A 106 -17.70 -8.27 -2.20
CA MET A 106 -16.95 -9.52 -2.18
C MET A 106 -17.71 -10.59 -2.99
N VAL A 107 -17.12 -11.05 -4.09
CA VAL A 107 -17.63 -12.17 -4.88
C VAL A 107 -17.22 -13.51 -4.28
N LYS A 108 -16.00 -13.55 -3.69
CA LYS A 108 -15.46 -14.72 -3.01
C LYS A 108 -14.62 -14.28 -1.81
N GLY A 109 -14.82 -14.89 -0.66
CA GLY A 109 -14.07 -14.53 0.52
C GLY A 109 -14.59 -15.20 1.80
N PRO A 110 -14.15 -14.72 2.97
CA PRO A 110 -14.45 -15.35 4.27
C PRO A 110 -15.83 -15.00 4.83
N PHE A 111 -16.48 -13.98 4.30
CA PHE A 111 -17.81 -13.55 4.76
C PHE A 111 -18.90 -14.22 3.93
N TRP A 112 -20.12 -14.25 4.45
CA TRP A 112 -21.30 -14.66 3.66
C TRP A 112 -21.66 -13.60 2.63
N SER A 113 -21.61 -12.33 3.05
CA SER A 113 -21.71 -11.17 2.17
C SER A 113 -20.82 -10.05 2.70
N TRP A 114 -20.37 -9.20 1.78
CA TRP A 114 -19.64 -7.97 2.06
C TRP A 114 -19.89 -7.00 0.93
N ASN A 115 -20.43 -5.83 1.26
CA ASN A 115 -20.59 -4.72 0.33
C ASN A 115 -19.94 -3.51 0.95
N HIS A 116 -19.25 -2.73 0.15
CA HIS A 116 -18.53 -1.55 0.57
C HIS A 116 -18.85 -0.38 -0.36
N ASN A 117 -19.41 0.68 0.19
CA ASN A 117 -19.70 1.92 -0.53
C ASN A 117 -18.73 3.00 -0.09
N HIS A 118 -18.30 3.81 -1.05
CA HIS A 118 -17.48 5.00 -0.85
C HIS A 118 -18.25 6.20 -1.40
N ASP A 119 -18.71 7.07 -0.52
CA ASP A 119 -19.37 8.32 -0.88
C ASP A 119 -18.44 9.48 -0.60
N LEU A 120 -18.21 10.33 -1.58
CA LEU A 120 -17.38 11.52 -1.47
C LEU A 120 -18.26 12.78 -1.56
N THR A 121 -18.06 13.70 -0.64
CA THR A 121 -18.74 15.00 -0.63
C THR A 121 -17.74 16.10 -0.31
N GLU A 122 -17.90 17.26 -0.98
CA GLU A 122 -17.03 18.40 -0.75
C GLU A 122 -17.77 19.51 -0.01
N SER A 123 -17.09 20.10 0.97
CA SER A 123 -17.56 21.29 1.67
C SER A 123 -16.37 22.12 2.15
N GLY A 124 -16.35 23.41 1.81
CA GLY A 124 -15.31 24.35 2.26
C GLY A 124 -13.91 24.00 1.80
N GLY A 125 -13.76 23.41 0.61
CA GLY A 125 -12.47 22.98 0.04
C GLY A 125 -11.88 21.74 0.68
N LYS A 126 -12.69 20.98 1.43
CA LYS A 126 -12.33 19.68 2.03
C LYS A 126 -13.29 18.61 1.54
N THR A 127 -12.76 17.43 1.35
CA THR A 127 -13.54 16.26 0.97
C THR A 127 -13.76 15.37 2.17
N THR A 128 -15.03 14.98 2.39
CA THR A 128 -15.39 13.90 3.31
C THR A 128 -15.58 12.62 2.50
N VAL A 129 -14.77 11.61 2.77
CA VAL A 129 -14.93 10.24 2.26
C VAL A 129 -15.66 9.46 3.32
N ARG A 130 -16.87 9.00 3.00
CA ARG A 130 -17.69 8.16 3.85
C ARG A 130 -17.66 6.73 3.34
N ASP A 131 -17.02 5.88 4.10
CA ASP A 131 -16.99 4.44 3.89
C ASP A 131 -18.17 3.79 4.64
N GLU A 132 -18.96 2.98 3.93
CA GLU A 132 -20.04 2.21 4.50
C GLU A 132 -19.89 0.75 4.14
N VAL A 133 -19.61 -0.08 5.14
CA VAL A 133 -19.46 -1.53 4.96
C VAL A 133 -20.66 -2.24 5.56
N THR A 134 -21.37 -3.02 4.74
CA THR A 134 -22.39 -3.96 5.21
C THR A 134 -21.88 -5.38 5.00
N TYR A 135 -21.91 -6.18 6.06
CA TYR A 135 -21.37 -7.53 6.01
C TYR A 135 -22.17 -8.53 6.83
N GLN A 136 -22.05 -9.79 6.45
CA GLN A 136 -22.62 -10.91 7.16
C GLN A 136 -21.55 -11.97 7.39
N VAL A 137 -21.42 -12.43 8.65
CA VAL A 137 -20.43 -13.44 9.00
C VAL A 137 -20.84 -14.81 8.46
N PRO A 138 -19.89 -15.75 8.23
CA PRO A 138 -20.22 -17.10 7.76
C PRO A 138 -21.06 -17.85 8.81
N PHE A 139 -21.78 -18.88 8.33
CA PHE A 139 -22.67 -19.78 9.10
C PHE A 139 -24.05 -19.19 9.48
N GLY A 140 -24.49 -18.10 8.91
CA GLY A 140 -25.86 -17.55 9.08
C GLY A 140 -26.26 -17.37 10.56
N PRO A 141 -27.47 -17.83 10.99
CA PRO A 141 -27.93 -17.61 12.36
C PRO A 141 -27.03 -18.23 13.43
N LEU A 142 -26.38 -19.36 13.15
CA LEU A 142 -25.40 -19.99 14.06
C LEU A 142 -24.11 -19.18 14.13
N GLY A 143 -23.67 -18.62 13.00
CA GLY A 143 -22.53 -17.68 12.94
C GLY A 143 -22.82 -16.41 13.71
N ASN A 144 -24.02 -15.86 13.58
CA ASN A 144 -24.47 -14.68 14.31
C ASN A 144 -24.55 -14.93 15.83
N LEU A 145 -25.01 -16.11 16.27
CA LEU A 145 -25.02 -16.47 17.68
C LEU A 145 -23.60 -16.59 18.23
N ALA A 146 -22.71 -17.25 17.50
CA ALA A 146 -21.28 -17.35 17.85
C ALA A 146 -20.61 -15.98 17.82
N ASP A 147 -20.94 -15.12 16.85
CA ASP A 147 -20.44 -13.75 16.73
C ASP A 147 -20.99 -12.85 17.85
N SER A 148 -22.27 -12.97 18.24
CA SER A 148 -22.85 -12.22 19.36
C SER A 148 -22.20 -12.60 20.71
N ILE A 149 -21.71 -13.84 20.84
CA ILE A 149 -21.07 -14.33 22.08
C ILE A 149 -19.55 -14.11 22.07
N LEU A 150 -18.91 -14.19 20.91
CA LEU A 150 -17.44 -14.21 20.80
C LEU A 150 -16.85 -13.26 19.73
N GLY A 151 -17.61 -12.75 18.79
CA GLY A 151 -17.04 -12.24 17.54
C GLY A 151 -17.48 -10.88 17.02
N GLY A 152 -18.67 -10.40 17.26
CA GLY A 152 -19.12 -9.11 16.73
C GLY A 152 -18.20 -7.97 17.13
N TRP A 153 -17.68 -8.03 18.33
CA TRP A 153 -16.67 -7.09 18.82
C TRP A 153 -15.30 -7.28 18.13
N LEU A 154 -14.85 -8.52 17.87
CA LEU A 154 -13.56 -8.81 17.26
C LEU A 154 -13.53 -8.35 15.81
N VAL A 155 -14.53 -8.69 15.00
CA VAL A 155 -14.63 -8.28 13.59
C VAL A 155 -14.75 -6.75 13.50
N LYS A 156 -15.63 -6.14 14.28
CA LYS A 156 -15.81 -4.70 14.34
C LYS A 156 -14.56 -3.96 14.78
N SER A 157 -13.86 -4.45 15.80
CA SER A 157 -12.59 -3.88 16.26
C SER A 157 -11.50 -3.94 15.18
N ARG A 158 -11.42 -5.06 14.45
CA ARG A 158 -10.48 -5.22 13.34
C ARG A 158 -10.80 -4.27 12.19
N ILE A 159 -12.08 -4.18 11.80
CA ILE A 159 -12.54 -3.24 10.77
C ILE A 159 -12.23 -1.80 11.20
N SER A 160 -12.59 -1.41 12.41
CA SER A 160 -12.34 -0.05 12.93
C SER A 160 -10.85 0.30 12.92
N ARG A 161 -9.98 -0.62 13.35
CA ARG A 161 -8.53 -0.41 13.31
C ARG A 161 -8.00 -0.27 11.87
N MET A 162 -8.56 -1.04 10.94
CA MET A 162 -8.22 -0.97 9.52
C MET A 162 -8.59 0.41 8.94
N PHE A 163 -9.81 0.88 9.17
CA PHE A 163 -10.27 2.17 8.65
C PHE A 163 -9.51 3.35 9.28
N LYS A 164 -9.16 3.30 10.56
CA LYS A 164 -8.28 4.32 11.16
C LYS A 164 -6.90 4.38 10.50
N ALA A 165 -6.34 3.24 10.13
CA ALA A 165 -5.06 3.22 9.40
C ALA A 165 -5.20 3.77 7.98
N ARG A 166 -6.31 3.46 7.29
CA ARG A 166 -6.65 4.01 5.98
C ARG A 166 -6.83 5.53 6.02
N GLU A 167 -7.60 6.03 6.99
CA GLU A 167 -7.78 7.46 7.26
C GLU A 167 -6.43 8.19 7.37
N LEU A 168 -5.58 7.75 8.30
CA LEU A 168 -4.26 8.35 8.51
C LEU A 168 -3.38 8.29 7.25
N ARG A 169 -3.50 7.22 6.47
CA ARG A 169 -2.74 7.06 5.24
C ARG A 169 -3.22 8.02 4.17
N LEU A 170 -4.52 8.05 3.90
CA LEU A 170 -5.12 8.94 2.91
C LEU A 170 -4.82 10.42 3.23
N GLN A 171 -5.06 10.84 4.47
CA GLN A 171 -4.76 12.21 4.90
C GLN A 171 -3.30 12.59 4.71
N ARG A 172 -2.36 11.69 5.04
CA ARG A 172 -0.93 11.93 4.87
C ARG A 172 -0.52 11.99 3.40
N ASP A 173 -0.99 11.05 2.60
CA ASP A 173 -0.67 11.00 1.18
C ASP A 173 -1.18 12.26 0.47
N MET A 174 -2.44 12.64 0.69
CA MET A 174 -3.02 13.87 0.11
C MET A 174 -2.28 15.12 0.54
N LYS A 175 -1.93 15.23 1.83
CA LYS A 175 -1.12 16.34 2.35
C LYS A 175 0.26 16.43 1.69
N GLU A 176 0.93 15.30 1.49
CA GLU A 176 2.25 15.29 0.84
C GLU A 176 2.14 15.60 -0.65
N HIS A 177 1.15 15.04 -1.35
CA HIS A 177 0.93 15.30 -2.77
C HIS A 177 0.57 16.77 -3.04
N ALA A 178 -0.21 17.40 -2.16
CA ALA A 178 -0.57 18.82 -2.27
C ALA A 178 0.64 19.75 -2.28
N LYS A 179 1.72 19.43 -1.56
CA LYS A 179 2.95 20.24 -1.53
C LYS A 179 3.62 20.33 -2.89
N PHE A 180 3.42 19.35 -3.75
CA PHE A 180 4.07 19.24 -5.05
C PHE A 180 3.09 19.24 -6.21
N SER A 181 1.82 19.61 -5.97
CA SER A 181 0.74 19.60 -6.98
C SER A 181 1.04 20.46 -8.20
N GLN A 182 1.80 21.55 -8.03
CA GLN A 182 2.20 22.47 -9.10
C GLN A 182 3.40 21.97 -9.93
N LEU A 183 4.08 20.92 -9.49
CA LEU A 183 5.23 20.38 -10.21
C LEU A 183 4.77 19.42 -11.31
N LYS A 184 5.52 19.40 -12.41
CA LYS A 184 5.29 18.45 -13.50
C LYS A 184 5.43 17.03 -13.00
N ARG A 185 4.50 16.17 -13.39
CA ARG A 185 4.59 14.72 -13.13
C ARG A 185 5.80 14.14 -13.87
N LYS A 186 6.45 13.18 -13.24
CA LYS A 186 7.71 12.60 -13.66
C LYS A 186 7.53 11.14 -14.08
N LYS A 187 8.36 10.71 -15.03
CA LYS A 187 8.54 9.30 -15.36
C LYS A 187 9.68 8.74 -14.50
N ILE A 188 9.36 7.80 -13.63
CA ILE A 188 10.25 7.34 -12.56
C ILE A 188 10.51 5.84 -12.68
N LEU A 189 11.78 5.44 -12.67
CA LEU A 189 12.19 4.04 -12.65
C LEU A 189 12.66 3.63 -11.25
N VAL A 190 12.11 2.55 -10.70
CA VAL A 190 12.43 2.09 -9.35
C VAL A 190 13.00 0.67 -9.37
N ALA A 191 14.28 0.52 -9.05
CA ALA A 191 14.91 -0.76 -8.75
C ALA A 191 14.74 -1.12 -7.27
N GLY A 192 14.45 -2.40 -6.96
CA GLY A 192 14.10 -2.83 -5.61
C GLY A 192 12.64 -2.55 -5.23
N SER A 193 11.79 -2.35 -6.24
CA SER A 193 10.36 -2.03 -6.13
C SER A 193 9.51 -3.08 -5.38
N SER A 194 9.99 -4.32 -5.23
CA SER A 194 9.31 -5.40 -4.50
C SER A 194 9.69 -5.50 -3.02
N GLY A 195 10.65 -4.69 -2.56
CA GLY A 195 11.07 -4.65 -1.16
C GLY A 195 10.08 -3.89 -0.27
N LEU A 196 10.33 -3.91 1.05
CA LEU A 196 9.47 -3.26 2.05
C LEU A 196 9.23 -1.77 1.75
N ILE A 197 10.31 -1.03 1.46
CA ILE A 197 10.21 0.40 1.11
C ILE A 197 9.70 0.55 -0.33
N GLY A 198 10.25 -0.23 -1.27
CA GLY A 198 9.95 -0.09 -2.69
C GLY A 198 8.48 -0.25 -3.03
N THR A 199 7.79 -1.24 -2.44
CA THR A 199 6.34 -1.45 -2.66
C THR A 199 5.50 -0.25 -2.21
N GLN A 200 5.85 0.36 -1.09
CA GLN A 200 5.15 1.53 -0.57
C GLN A 200 5.50 2.80 -1.35
N LEU A 201 6.76 2.95 -1.76
CA LEU A 201 7.21 4.10 -2.53
C LEU A 201 6.59 4.12 -3.94
N VAL A 202 6.59 2.97 -4.64
CA VAL A 202 5.94 2.86 -5.96
C VAL A 202 4.46 3.25 -5.86
N ALA A 203 3.73 2.70 -4.90
CA ALA A 203 2.33 3.02 -4.69
C ALA A 203 2.09 4.49 -4.33
N PHE A 204 2.95 5.08 -3.50
CA PHE A 204 2.86 6.49 -3.13
C PHE A 204 3.14 7.42 -4.32
N LEU A 205 4.15 7.13 -5.12
CA LEU A 205 4.47 7.94 -6.31
C LEU A 205 3.36 7.82 -7.37
N ASP A 206 2.80 6.62 -7.55
CA ASP A 206 1.69 6.37 -8.45
C ASP A 206 0.44 7.16 -8.04
N THR A 207 0.01 7.10 -6.77
CA THR A 207 -1.12 7.90 -6.25
C THR A 207 -0.85 9.41 -6.29
N GLY A 208 0.40 9.82 -6.43
CA GLY A 208 0.80 11.20 -6.72
C GLY A 208 0.71 11.57 -8.20
N GLY A 209 0.28 10.65 -9.08
CA GLY A 209 0.12 10.86 -10.52
C GLY A 209 1.41 10.77 -11.32
N HIS A 210 2.50 10.22 -10.78
CA HIS A 210 3.74 9.97 -11.52
C HIS A 210 3.62 8.71 -12.39
N ASP A 211 4.32 8.68 -13.52
CA ASP A 211 4.47 7.48 -14.36
C ASP A 211 5.58 6.59 -13.80
N VAL A 212 5.20 5.59 -12.97
CA VAL A 212 6.15 4.80 -12.20
C VAL A 212 6.38 3.44 -12.84
N TRP A 213 7.64 3.15 -13.14
CA TRP A 213 8.10 1.89 -13.70
C TRP A 213 8.97 1.12 -12.72
N ARG A 214 8.94 -0.20 -12.82
CA ARG A 214 9.68 -1.11 -11.94
C ARG A 214 10.82 -1.77 -12.71
N LEU A 215 12.04 -1.69 -12.19
CA LEU A 215 13.18 -2.43 -12.73
C LEU A 215 13.30 -3.76 -11.99
N VAL A 216 13.01 -4.87 -12.68
CA VAL A 216 12.84 -6.21 -12.09
C VAL A 216 13.90 -7.19 -12.58
N ARG A 217 14.32 -8.14 -11.71
CA ARG A 217 15.33 -9.16 -12.03
C ARG A 217 14.76 -10.40 -12.72
N ARG A 218 13.47 -10.54 -12.80
CA ARG A 218 12.74 -11.53 -13.59
C ARG A 218 12.33 -10.95 -14.94
N PRO A 219 11.87 -11.77 -15.89
CA PRO A 219 11.24 -11.24 -17.09
C PRO A 219 10.09 -10.27 -16.74
N ALA A 220 10.07 -9.15 -17.43
CA ALA A 220 8.98 -8.18 -17.33
C ALA A 220 7.68 -8.86 -17.76
N LYS A 221 6.59 -8.55 -17.06
CA LYS A 221 5.27 -9.05 -17.41
C LYS A 221 4.66 -8.15 -18.47
N GLU A 222 4.06 -8.75 -19.48
CA GLU A 222 3.31 -8.02 -20.51
C GLU A 222 2.16 -7.21 -19.88
N GLY A 223 1.98 -5.99 -20.35
CA GLY A 223 0.95 -5.07 -19.85
C GLY A 223 1.31 -4.34 -18.55
N LEU A 224 2.42 -4.68 -17.88
CA LEU A 224 2.86 -3.97 -16.68
C LEU A 224 4.00 -2.98 -17.01
N LYS A 225 4.10 -1.91 -16.23
CA LYS A 225 5.20 -0.93 -16.30
C LYS A 225 6.48 -1.52 -15.67
N GLU A 226 7.09 -2.46 -16.35
CA GLU A 226 8.27 -3.19 -15.88
C GLU A 226 9.37 -3.24 -16.95
N LEU A 227 10.63 -3.14 -16.52
CA LEU A 227 11.82 -3.39 -17.32
C LEU A 227 12.65 -4.49 -16.67
N THR A 228 13.27 -5.35 -17.51
CA THR A 228 14.11 -6.44 -17.01
C THR A 228 15.58 -6.01 -16.93
N TRP A 229 16.27 -6.43 -15.89
CA TRP A 229 17.72 -6.33 -15.76
C TRP A 229 18.28 -7.50 -14.97
N ASP A 230 19.60 -7.74 -15.14
CA ASP A 230 20.35 -8.69 -14.31
C ASP A 230 21.69 -8.08 -13.87
N PRO A 231 21.73 -7.48 -12.67
CA PRO A 231 22.97 -6.87 -12.17
C PRO A 231 24.07 -7.89 -11.87
N THR A 232 23.75 -9.18 -11.75
CA THR A 232 24.77 -10.21 -11.51
C THR A 232 25.53 -10.57 -12.77
N GLN A 233 24.94 -10.34 -13.93
CA GLN A 233 25.54 -10.56 -15.25
C GLN A 233 25.89 -9.25 -15.98
N GLY A 234 25.65 -8.11 -15.35
CA GLY A 234 25.84 -6.80 -15.96
C GLY A 234 24.87 -6.51 -17.11
N LEU A 235 23.68 -7.11 -17.08
CA LEU A 235 22.70 -7.00 -18.17
C LEU A 235 21.65 -5.95 -17.85
N ILE A 236 21.61 -4.92 -18.67
CA ILE A 236 20.58 -3.88 -18.68
C ILE A 236 20.56 -3.26 -20.08
N ASN A 237 19.37 -2.92 -20.58
CA ASN A 237 19.24 -2.28 -21.88
C ASN A 237 19.18 -0.75 -21.72
N PRO A 238 20.24 -0.01 -22.12
CA PRO A 238 20.26 1.45 -21.98
C PRO A 238 19.10 2.16 -22.71
N SER A 239 18.70 1.67 -23.88
CA SER A 239 17.64 2.29 -24.67
C SER A 239 16.26 2.25 -23.99
N GLU A 240 16.02 1.30 -23.08
CA GLU A 240 14.79 1.22 -22.32
C GLU A 240 14.77 2.21 -21.14
N ILE A 241 15.96 2.64 -20.70
CA ILE A 241 16.12 3.62 -19.61
C ILE A 241 16.15 5.08 -20.13
N GLU A 242 16.37 5.24 -21.41
CA GLU A 242 16.35 6.56 -22.03
C GLU A 242 14.99 7.24 -21.81
N GLY A 243 15.02 8.49 -21.35
CA GLY A 243 13.81 9.32 -21.18
C GLY A 243 13.10 9.17 -19.85
N PHE A 244 13.64 8.42 -18.89
CA PHE A 244 13.19 8.55 -17.49
C PHE A 244 13.71 9.86 -16.89
N ASP A 245 12.85 10.53 -16.10
CA ASP A 245 13.22 11.76 -15.41
C ASP A 245 14.01 11.46 -14.13
N ILE A 246 13.65 10.38 -13.41
CA ILE A 246 14.27 9.99 -12.15
C ILE A 246 14.51 8.48 -12.14
N VAL A 247 15.67 8.06 -11.64
CA VAL A 247 15.97 6.66 -11.35
C VAL A 247 16.21 6.50 -9.84
N ILE A 248 15.52 5.54 -9.22
CA ILE A 248 15.63 5.26 -7.77
C ILE A 248 16.12 3.83 -7.58
N HIS A 249 17.22 3.65 -6.85
CA HIS A 249 17.79 2.35 -6.55
C HIS A 249 17.70 2.01 -5.06
N LEU A 250 16.76 1.13 -4.72
CA LEU A 250 16.53 0.59 -3.37
C LEU A 250 16.96 -0.88 -3.25
N GLY A 251 17.54 -1.42 -4.32
CA GLY A 251 17.88 -2.84 -4.42
C GLY A 251 19.05 -3.19 -3.52
N GLY A 252 19.03 -4.41 -3.03
CA GLY A 252 20.11 -5.01 -2.23
C GLY A 252 19.63 -6.28 -1.56
N GLU A 253 20.58 -7.18 -1.32
CA GLU A 253 20.31 -8.42 -0.60
C GLU A 253 19.86 -8.11 0.84
N ASN A 254 18.81 -8.78 1.32
CA ASN A 254 18.29 -8.53 2.66
C ASN A 254 19.34 -8.94 3.72
N ILE A 255 19.71 -8.01 4.59
CA ILE A 255 20.75 -8.22 5.61
C ILE A 255 20.26 -9.08 6.79
N GLY A 256 18.94 -9.15 7.02
CA GLY A 256 18.32 -9.81 8.17
C GLY A 256 17.90 -11.27 7.95
N ASP A 257 17.88 -11.77 6.71
CA ASP A 257 17.27 -13.09 6.40
C ASP A 257 18.09 -14.29 6.89
N LYS A 258 19.42 -14.16 6.97
CA LYS A 258 20.34 -15.27 7.25
C LYS A 258 21.54 -14.82 8.07
N ARG A 259 22.17 -15.80 8.76
CA ARG A 259 23.43 -15.56 9.47
C ARG A 259 24.53 -15.08 8.50
N TRP A 260 25.37 -14.14 8.93
CA TRP A 260 26.42 -13.53 8.14
C TRP A 260 27.67 -14.43 8.04
N SER A 261 27.63 -15.38 7.11
CA SER A 261 28.84 -16.08 6.66
C SER A 261 29.66 -15.21 5.70
N LYS A 262 30.91 -15.59 5.40
CA LYS A 262 31.75 -14.89 4.41
C LYS A 262 31.03 -14.73 3.07
N LYS A 263 30.48 -15.84 2.54
CA LYS A 263 29.70 -15.83 1.28
C LYS A 263 28.49 -14.91 1.36
N ARG A 264 27.81 -14.84 2.52
CA ARG A 264 26.65 -13.95 2.71
C ARG A 264 27.08 -12.48 2.72
N LYS A 265 28.18 -12.14 3.39
CA LYS A 265 28.73 -10.78 3.38
C LYS A 265 29.13 -10.33 1.98
N GLU A 266 29.78 -11.20 1.21
CA GLU A 266 30.13 -10.93 -0.19
C GLU A 266 28.87 -10.67 -1.04
N ALA A 267 27.80 -11.46 -0.88
CA ALA A 267 26.53 -11.26 -1.58
C ALA A 267 25.86 -9.93 -1.19
N ILE A 268 25.91 -9.54 0.11
CA ILE A 268 25.34 -8.27 0.59
C ILE A 268 26.08 -7.07 -0.04
N ILE A 269 27.41 -7.09 -0.06
CA ILE A 269 28.22 -6.03 -0.71
C ILE A 269 27.98 -6.02 -2.22
N GLY A 270 28.16 -7.18 -2.87
CA GLY A 270 28.06 -7.29 -4.32
C GLY A 270 26.69 -6.83 -4.84
N SER A 271 25.61 -7.25 -4.17
CA SER A 271 24.25 -6.85 -4.60
C SER A 271 24.01 -5.34 -4.59
N ARG A 272 24.75 -4.57 -3.80
CA ARG A 272 24.67 -3.11 -3.75
C ARG A 272 25.67 -2.45 -4.68
N ARG A 273 26.94 -2.81 -4.52
CA ARG A 273 28.04 -2.24 -5.31
C ARG A 273 27.84 -2.47 -6.80
N ASP A 274 27.66 -3.72 -7.21
CA ASP A 274 27.66 -4.10 -8.62
C ASP A 274 26.40 -3.57 -9.34
N SER A 275 25.25 -3.58 -8.65
CA SER A 275 24.01 -3.03 -9.18
C SER A 275 24.04 -1.50 -9.29
N THR A 276 24.66 -0.82 -8.33
CA THR A 276 24.81 0.64 -8.36
C THR A 276 25.77 1.07 -9.48
N ILE A 277 26.90 0.37 -9.63
CA ILE A 277 27.86 0.62 -10.72
C ILE A 277 27.15 0.44 -12.06
N LEU A 278 26.47 -0.69 -12.27
CA LEU A 278 25.78 -0.97 -13.53
C LEU A 278 24.77 0.13 -13.89
N LEU A 279 23.94 0.58 -12.92
CA LEU A 279 22.99 1.68 -13.16
C LEU A 279 23.71 2.99 -13.44
N SER A 280 24.76 3.32 -12.69
CA SER A 280 25.55 4.55 -12.87
C SER A 280 26.19 4.61 -14.25
N ASP A 281 26.85 3.52 -14.68
CA ASP A 281 27.50 3.43 -15.99
C ASP A 281 26.46 3.51 -17.12
N THR A 282 25.33 2.81 -16.96
CA THR A 282 24.22 2.89 -17.92
C THR A 282 23.71 4.31 -18.05
N ILE A 283 23.37 4.97 -16.93
CA ILE A 283 22.87 6.34 -16.92
C ILE A 283 23.91 7.31 -17.52
N SER A 284 25.19 7.10 -17.22
CA SER A 284 26.27 7.94 -17.78
C SER A 284 26.38 7.86 -19.29
N SER A 285 26.02 6.70 -19.88
CA SER A 285 26.06 6.46 -21.31
C SER A 285 24.84 7.00 -22.07
N LEU A 286 23.74 7.38 -21.38
CA LEU A 286 22.52 7.88 -22.02
C LEU A 286 22.74 9.23 -22.68
N SER A 287 22.08 9.44 -23.81
CA SER A 287 22.03 10.73 -24.50
C SER A 287 21.21 11.74 -23.69
N LYS A 288 20.07 11.31 -23.18
CA LYS A 288 19.22 12.09 -22.27
C LYS A 288 19.25 11.47 -20.87
N LYS A 289 20.09 12.02 -20.01
CA LYS A 289 20.24 11.57 -18.64
C LYS A 289 19.03 11.96 -17.79
N PRO A 290 18.67 11.13 -16.77
CA PRO A 290 17.69 11.53 -15.76
C PRO A 290 18.15 12.77 -14.98
N GLU A 291 17.19 13.56 -14.51
CA GLU A 291 17.45 14.74 -13.66
C GLU A 291 18.04 14.33 -12.29
N ALA A 292 17.68 13.12 -11.81
CA ALA A 292 18.20 12.59 -10.57
C ALA A 292 18.38 11.07 -10.60
N PHE A 293 19.49 10.61 -9.99
CA PHE A 293 19.71 9.21 -9.63
C PHE A 293 19.83 9.11 -8.11
N LEU A 294 18.84 8.49 -7.46
CA LEU A 294 18.75 8.34 -6.02
C LEU A 294 19.12 6.92 -5.61
N VAL A 295 20.09 6.77 -4.74
CA VAL A 295 20.56 5.46 -4.27
C VAL A 295 20.39 5.37 -2.76
N ALA A 296 19.74 4.29 -2.28
CA ALA A 296 19.62 4.04 -0.86
C ALA A 296 20.99 3.70 -0.26
N SER A 297 21.45 4.50 0.70
CA SER A 297 22.59 4.21 1.55
C SER A 297 22.14 3.54 2.86
N ALA A 298 23.04 3.36 3.81
CA ALA A 298 22.77 2.75 5.09
C ALA A 298 23.52 3.45 6.22
N ILE A 299 22.90 3.49 7.41
CA ILE A 299 23.56 4.03 8.63
C ILE A 299 24.83 3.28 9.02
N GLY A 300 25.01 2.03 8.52
CA GLY A 300 26.26 1.28 8.68
C GLY A 300 27.48 1.97 8.11
N PHE A 301 27.32 2.96 7.20
CA PHE A 301 28.38 3.82 6.71
C PHE A 301 29.15 4.52 7.84
N TYR A 302 28.46 4.91 8.91
CA TYR A 302 29.08 5.63 10.03
C TYR A 302 29.75 4.71 11.06
N GLY A 303 29.53 3.38 10.99
CA GLY A 303 30.05 2.43 11.97
C GLY A 303 29.38 2.56 13.35
N ASN A 304 30.02 1.95 14.36
CA ASN A 304 29.54 2.07 15.74
C ASN A 304 30.25 3.25 16.45
N ARG A 305 29.49 4.29 16.72
CA ARG A 305 29.99 5.56 17.35
C ARG A 305 29.39 5.79 18.73
N GLY A 306 28.81 4.74 19.37
CA GLY A 306 28.16 4.86 20.68
C GLY A 306 27.00 5.87 20.65
N ASP A 307 27.00 6.82 21.58
CA ASP A 307 25.92 7.83 21.72
C ASP A 307 26.17 9.11 20.91
N GLU A 308 27.16 9.11 20.00
CA GLU A 308 27.45 10.28 19.16
C GLU A 308 26.26 10.56 18.22
N VAL A 309 25.83 11.81 18.17
CA VAL A 309 24.79 12.24 17.20
C VAL A 309 25.44 12.35 15.83
N LEU A 310 25.01 11.50 14.91
CA LEU A 310 25.52 11.46 13.54
C LEU A 310 24.67 12.33 12.61
N THR A 311 25.35 13.03 11.72
CA THR A 311 24.76 13.86 10.66
C THR A 311 25.36 13.45 9.31
N GLU A 312 24.85 14.02 8.22
CA GLU A 312 25.37 13.80 6.87
C GLU A 312 26.84 14.22 6.71
N ASP A 313 27.34 15.13 7.55
CA ASP A 313 28.73 15.60 7.57
C ASP A 313 29.67 14.69 8.39
N SER A 314 29.11 13.72 9.11
CA SER A 314 29.90 12.77 9.91
C SER A 314 30.76 11.90 9.01
N SER A 315 32.02 11.70 9.43
CA SER A 315 32.97 10.87 8.67
C SER A 315 32.55 9.41 8.62
N GLN A 316 33.00 8.71 7.58
CA GLN A 316 32.88 7.26 7.47
C GLN A 316 33.49 6.58 8.70
N GLY A 317 32.77 5.60 9.25
CA GLY A 317 33.26 4.74 10.32
C GLY A 317 33.86 3.44 9.80
N GLU A 318 34.22 2.58 10.74
CA GLU A 318 34.74 1.25 10.45
C GLU A 318 33.61 0.20 10.61
N GLY A 319 33.63 -0.83 9.76
CA GLY A 319 32.67 -1.91 9.85
C GLY A 319 32.50 -2.66 8.53
N PHE A 320 31.56 -3.62 8.55
CA PHE A 320 31.26 -4.43 7.37
C PHE A 320 30.23 -3.74 6.47
N LEU A 321 29.29 -3.03 7.04
CA LEU A 321 28.22 -2.30 6.33
C LEU A 321 28.62 -0.84 6.22
#